data_90847d6a58735d48de962e6980b1fd0b
#
_entry.id   90847d6a58735d48de962e6980b1fd0b
#
_cell.length_a   1.000
_cell.length_b   1.000
_cell.length_c   1.000
_cell.angle_alpha   90.00
_cell.angle_beta   90.00
_cell.angle_gamma   90.00
#
_symmetry.space_group_name_H-M   'P 1'
#
loop_
_entity.id
_entity.type
_entity.pdbx_description
1 polymer ?
#
loop_
_entity_poly.entity_id
_entity_poly.type
_entity_poly.pdbx_seq_one_letter_code
_entity_poly.pdbx_strand_id
1 'polypeptide(L)'
;MGDGLGFREHLAIAVAVLLVVFLTGSATGVQRTVLSIYAKGFVKSAFLAFMPLVIYGLFKGTIDMLGGWLSDRRGRRFSIILGTLVYLLGAASIVSLRSLEGVVLGNVMVGLGEGIVFASAMIALSDIAGSKEAGLGFGFMEAFVYSGFGVGATVAGFLWQAYGIRAPFYYSAAASATALILAVTAVRETKGLVKLEERARAEEEVTSTLEAYRICLTTPSVVTTLFAAHVAKFTDALAWAAFPLLFASKGFTDVQIGVLQGVITFSWALSMPLFGRLSDKWGRKPIIVSGLFLKGLGILALLVAPGFAESLAASLLVGVSYSMYYPILPAVAVDIAPLSVKGRILGLYRGIRDLGYFTGGLLIGALIDAYGMAGAFNFTVALVFAAGLLAIVFLKETRPIWPFFRLVLDHVDTMQRAAVAYWELVDAYRRGDVEDAEGILREVKEMEHLGDKLKVEILDRIWASRLPFGDRMDFERIVETLDVIASRLYQAGEKLLRRNRGEVPDEFLDELLNLVSELRRGIEVFKRDVEALHESPAYALKLAEEVRDIERSIDSATERSLTLIEDGLDAGRIDVVTYIFLKEVVDKVEDAADYLKDASDIVRIVSLKHST
;
A
#
# COMPACT_ATOMS: atom_id res chain seq x y z
N MET A 1 -10.01 21.21 20.05
CA MET A 1 -9.13 20.96 21.20
C MET A 1 -8.78 19.50 21.21
N GLY A 2 -7.65 19.13 20.66
CA GLY A 2 -7.06 17.81 20.63
C GLY A 2 -5.57 18.05 20.49
N ASP A 3 -4.93 18.45 21.61
CA ASP A 3 -3.49 18.64 21.65
C ASP A 3 -2.85 17.29 21.42
N GLY A 4 -2.36 17.11 20.19
CA GLY A 4 -1.53 16.00 19.85
C GLY A 4 -0.33 15.94 20.78
N LEU A 5 0.06 14.75 21.18
CA LEU A 5 1.35 14.46 21.76
C LEU A 5 2.41 15.27 21.02
N GLY A 6 3.31 15.95 21.72
CA GLY A 6 4.36 16.74 21.08
C GLY A 6 5.25 15.85 20.21
N PHE A 7 5.91 16.40 19.20
CA PHE A 7 6.81 15.65 18.28
C PHE A 7 7.77 14.69 19.01
N ARG A 8 8.31 15.10 20.18
CA ARG A 8 9.20 14.27 21.01
C ARG A 8 8.51 13.04 21.60
N GLU A 9 7.22 13.14 21.94
CA GLU A 9 6.45 12.00 22.47
C GLU A 9 6.08 11.01 21.38
N HIS A 10 5.71 11.47 20.18
CA HIS A 10 5.51 10.63 19.01
C HIS A 10 6.78 9.86 18.65
N LEU A 11 7.93 10.54 18.67
CA LEU A 11 9.23 9.92 18.43
C LEU A 11 9.55 8.85 19.49
N ALA A 12 9.31 9.12 20.77
CA ALA A 12 9.56 8.17 21.86
C ALA A 12 8.70 6.90 21.73
N ILE A 13 7.41 7.04 21.36
CA ILE A 13 6.51 5.90 21.12
C ILE A 13 6.98 5.11 19.90
N ALA A 14 7.33 5.77 18.79
CA ALA A 14 7.83 5.12 17.58
C ALA A 14 9.10 4.30 17.87
N VAL A 15 10.06 4.90 18.60
CA VAL A 15 11.31 4.20 19.02
C VAL A 15 10.99 3.00 19.89
N ALA A 16 10.07 3.13 20.86
CA ALA A 16 9.67 2.01 21.71
C ALA A 16 9.08 0.84 20.90
N VAL A 17 8.17 1.14 19.95
CA VAL A 17 7.59 0.12 19.05
C VAL A 17 8.67 -0.51 18.18
N LEU A 18 9.59 0.29 17.59
CA LEU A 18 10.70 -0.20 16.77
C LEU A 18 11.65 -1.10 17.57
N LEU A 19 11.93 -0.77 18.83
CA LEU A 19 12.75 -1.63 19.70
C LEU A 19 12.05 -2.94 20.05
N VAL A 20 10.73 -2.92 20.29
CA VAL A 20 9.95 -4.16 20.53
C VAL A 20 10.01 -5.07 19.31
N VAL A 21 9.79 -4.54 18.09
CA VAL A 21 9.84 -5.38 16.88
C VAL A 21 11.26 -5.85 16.56
N PHE A 22 12.29 -5.05 16.85
CA PHE A 22 13.69 -5.45 16.71
C PHE A 22 14.03 -6.61 17.64
N LEU A 23 13.67 -6.53 18.93
CA LEU A 23 13.91 -7.59 19.92
C LEU A 23 13.13 -8.87 19.60
N THR A 24 11.88 -8.73 19.17
CA THR A 24 11.07 -9.88 18.71
C THR A 24 11.70 -10.49 17.46
N GLY A 25 12.16 -9.67 16.52
CA GLY A 25 12.92 -10.12 15.35
C GLY A 25 14.21 -10.84 15.74
N SER A 26 14.99 -10.29 16.69
CA SER A 26 16.22 -10.93 17.17
C SER A 26 15.93 -12.28 17.86
N ALA A 27 14.85 -12.35 18.64
CA ALA A 27 14.41 -13.61 19.24
C ALA A 27 14.00 -14.66 18.20
N THR A 28 13.41 -14.25 17.08
CA THR A 28 13.06 -15.14 15.96
C THR A 28 14.31 -15.53 15.18
N GLY A 29 15.20 -14.60 14.85
CA GLY A 29 16.43 -14.87 14.09
C GLY A 29 17.34 -15.89 14.79
N VAL A 30 17.51 -15.76 16.11
CA VAL A 30 18.30 -16.69 16.90
C VAL A 30 17.71 -18.10 16.91
N GLN A 31 16.40 -18.23 17.02
CA GLN A 31 15.72 -19.53 16.95
C GLN A 31 15.87 -20.17 15.56
N ARG A 32 15.58 -19.41 14.49
CA ARG A 32 15.55 -19.92 13.11
C ARG A 32 16.89 -20.48 12.66
N THR A 33 17.99 -19.91 13.14
CA THR A 33 19.34 -20.38 12.81
C THR A 33 19.62 -21.80 13.28
N VAL A 34 19.06 -22.21 14.43
CA VAL A 34 19.36 -23.52 15.06
C VAL A 34 18.15 -24.47 15.06
N LEU A 35 16.94 -24.00 14.75
CA LEU A 35 15.68 -24.74 14.95
C LEU A 35 15.66 -26.09 14.23
N SER A 36 16.02 -26.12 12.95
CA SER A 36 16.02 -27.37 12.15
C SER A 36 17.07 -28.35 12.60
N ILE A 37 18.24 -27.85 12.97
CA ILE A 37 19.34 -28.69 13.48
C ILE A 37 18.95 -29.27 14.85
N TYR A 38 18.38 -28.46 15.75
CA TYR A 38 17.88 -28.89 17.05
C TYR A 38 16.78 -29.95 16.91
N ALA A 39 15.81 -29.71 16.01
CA ALA A 39 14.72 -30.65 15.74
C ALA A 39 15.22 -31.97 15.12
N LYS A 40 16.26 -31.93 14.27
CA LYS A 40 16.94 -33.13 13.74
C LYS A 40 17.58 -33.98 14.85
N GLY A 41 17.87 -33.43 16.01
CA GLY A 41 18.33 -34.19 17.17
C GLY A 41 17.27 -35.14 17.76
N PHE A 42 15.97 -34.90 17.48
CA PHE A 42 14.87 -35.76 17.93
C PHE A 42 14.42 -36.77 16.86
N VAL A 43 14.60 -36.45 15.57
CA VAL A 43 14.05 -37.24 14.43
C VAL A 43 15.03 -37.29 13.27
N LYS A 44 15.03 -38.40 12.53
CA LYS A 44 15.87 -38.53 11.33
C LYS A 44 15.29 -37.86 10.08
N SER A 45 13.96 -37.82 9.95
CA SER A 45 13.25 -37.22 8.82
C SER A 45 13.40 -35.70 8.80
N ALA A 46 13.68 -35.12 7.66
CA ALA A 46 13.71 -33.69 7.46
C ALA A 46 12.27 -33.11 7.50
N PHE A 47 11.31 -33.85 6.96
CA PHE A 47 9.89 -33.50 7.03
C PHE A 47 9.44 -33.28 8.48
N LEU A 48 9.74 -34.22 9.39
CA LEU A 48 9.39 -34.07 10.80
C LEU A 48 10.19 -32.97 11.49
N ALA A 49 11.46 -32.81 11.16
CA ALA A 49 12.30 -31.76 11.73
C ALA A 49 11.84 -30.34 11.32
N PHE A 50 11.12 -30.18 10.20
CA PHE A 50 10.59 -28.90 9.74
C PHE A 50 9.18 -28.61 10.27
N MET A 51 8.50 -29.57 10.95
CA MET A 51 7.18 -29.36 11.53
C MET A 51 7.07 -28.12 12.42
N PRO A 52 8.05 -27.75 13.26
CA PRO A 52 7.99 -26.50 14.00
C PRO A 52 7.82 -25.27 13.11
N LEU A 53 8.52 -25.21 11.96
CA LEU A 53 8.40 -24.12 11.00
C LEU A 53 7.07 -24.17 10.21
N VAL A 54 6.62 -25.37 9.86
CA VAL A 54 5.32 -25.60 9.20
C VAL A 54 4.20 -25.05 10.04
N ILE A 55 4.15 -25.45 11.31
CA ILE A 55 3.12 -25.04 12.26
C ILE A 55 3.20 -23.53 12.54
N TYR A 56 4.39 -23.00 12.74
CA TYR A 56 4.58 -21.55 12.85
C TYR A 56 3.99 -20.82 11.64
N GLY A 57 4.29 -21.26 10.41
CA GLY A 57 3.81 -20.62 9.19
C GLY A 57 2.28 -20.64 9.06
N LEU A 58 1.64 -21.76 9.44
CA LEU A 58 0.19 -21.90 9.45
C LEU A 58 -0.45 -20.90 10.43
N PHE A 59 0.00 -20.87 11.67
CA PHE A 59 -0.59 -20.01 12.70
C PHE A 59 -0.25 -18.54 12.49
N LYS A 60 0.98 -18.22 12.02
CA LYS A 60 1.35 -16.84 11.68
C LYS A 60 0.54 -16.32 10.49
N GLY A 61 0.44 -17.07 9.39
CA GLY A 61 -0.33 -16.66 8.22
C GLY A 61 -1.81 -16.44 8.53
N THR A 62 -2.38 -17.29 9.39
CA THR A 62 -3.78 -17.15 9.83
C THR A 62 -3.97 -15.91 10.70
N ILE A 63 -3.08 -15.69 11.68
CA ILE A 63 -3.24 -14.57 12.61
C ILE A 63 -2.89 -13.21 11.96
N ASP A 64 -2.03 -13.17 10.94
CA ASP A 64 -1.76 -11.93 10.20
C ASP A 64 -3.01 -11.40 9.49
N MET A 65 -3.95 -12.27 9.09
CA MET A 65 -5.25 -11.86 8.56
C MET A 65 -6.18 -11.28 9.65
N LEU A 66 -6.04 -11.72 10.89
CA LEU A 66 -6.91 -11.35 12.01
C LEU A 66 -6.29 -10.29 12.95
N GLY A 67 -4.97 -10.13 12.92
CA GLY A 67 -4.22 -9.27 13.85
C GLY A 67 -4.61 -7.80 13.74
N GLY A 68 -4.92 -7.33 12.55
CA GLY A 68 -5.45 -5.99 12.33
C GLY A 68 -6.78 -5.77 13.04
N TRP A 69 -7.72 -6.71 12.90
CA TRP A 69 -9.01 -6.67 13.59
C TRP A 69 -8.86 -6.62 15.12
N LEU A 70 -7.96 -7.41 15.70
CA LEU A 70 -7.68 -7.39 17.13
C LEU A 70 -7.16 -6.02 17.58
N SER A 71 -6.20 -5.48 16.84
CA SER A 71 -5.58 -4.17 17.07
C SER A 71 -6.60 -3.03 16.97
N ASP A 72 -7.54 -3.09 16.03
CA ASP A 72 -8.60 -2.10 15.89
C ASP A 72 -9.63 -2.17 17.02
N ARG A 73 -9.95 -3.38 17.49
CA ARG A 73 -10.97 -3.57 18.52
C ARG A 73 -10.45 -3.24 19.93
N ARG A 74 -9.27 -3.74 20.30
CA ARG A 74 -8.71 -3.68 21.66
C ARG A 74 -7.63 -2.63 21.85
N GLY A 75 -7.12 -2.01 20.76
CA GLY A 75 -6.05 -1.03 20.77
C GLY A 75 -4.68 -1.63 20.41
N ARG A 76 -3.78 -0.76 19.95
CA ARG A 76 -2.45 -1.17 19.46
C ARG A 76 -1.57 -1.64 20.62
N ARG A 77 -1.55 -0.87 21.72
CA ARG A 77 -0.78 -1.21 22.92
C ARG A 77 -1.16 -2.58 23.49
N PHE A 78 -2.47 -2.83 23.67
CA PHE A 78 -2.93 -4.12 24.19
C PHE A 78 -2.49 -5.27 23.29
N SER A 79 -2.62 -5.13 21.99
CA SER A 79 -2.28 -6.19 21.04
C SER A 79 -0.76 -6.46 21.01
N ILE A 80 0.08 -5.43 21.05
CA ILE A 80 1.54 -5.58 21.13
C ILE A 80 1.94 -6.32 22.42
N ILE A 81 1.36 -5.95 23.57
CA ILE A 81 1.63 -6.62 24.86
C ILE A 81 1.17 -8.09 24.82
N LEU A 82 -0.04 -8.35 24.33
CA LEU A 82 -0.56 -9.71 24.20
C LEU A 82 0.31 -10.57 23.28
N GLY A 83 0.65 -10.03 22.11
CA GLY A 83 1.49 -10.75 21.14
C GLY A 83 2.88 -11.07 21.68
N THR A 84 3.54 -10.12 22.36
CA THR A 84 4.85 -10.34 23.00
C THR A 84 4.78 -11.33 24.15
N LEU A 85 3.68 -11.32 24.93
CA LEU A 85 3.46 -12.32 25.99
C LEU A 85 3.30 -13.73 25.40
N VAL A 86 2.48 -13.88 24.36
CA VAL A 86 2.26 -15.16 23.68
C VAL A 86 3.57 -15.67 23.07
N TYR A 87 4.34 -14.77 22.45
CA TYR A 87 5.67 -15.10 21.93
C TYR A 87 6.60 -15.62 23.03
N LEU A 88 6.70 -14.90 24.16
CA LEU A 88 7.53 -15.28 25.30
C LEU A 88 7.14 -16.67 25.85
N LEU A 89 5.86 -16.95 25.99
CA LEU A 89 5.37 -18.25 26.44
C LEU A 89 5.78 -19.36 25.46
N GLY A 90 5.73 -19.09 24.15
CA GLY A 90 6.22 -20.00 23.13
C GLY A 90 7.73 -20.25 23.22
N ALA A 91 8.53 -19.20 23.35
CA ALA A 91 9.98 -19.33 23.55
C ALA A 91 10.33 -20.09 24.84
N ALA A 92 9.64 -19.82 25.94
CA ALA A 92 9.80 -20.54 27.21
C ALA A 92 9.40 -22.02 27.10
N SER A 93 8.37 -22.34 26.33
CA SER A 93 7.93 -23.73 26.06
C SER A 93 9.04 -24.52 25.34
N ILE A 94 9.71 -23.95 24.33
CA ILE A 94 10.80 -24.59 23.61
C ILE A 94 11.99 -24.92 24.55
N VAL A 95 12.26 -24.01 25.48
CA VAL A 95 13.35 -24.21 26.48
C VAL A 95 12.97 -25.30 27.48
N SER A 96 11.74 -25.32 27.97
CA SER A 96 11.29 -26.16 29.08
C SER A 96 10.97 -27.58 28.65
N LEU A 97 10.30 -27.75 27.50
CA LEU A 97 9.88 -29.04 26.97
C LEU A 97 10.95 -29.59 26.01
N ARG A 98 11.71 -30.58 26.50
CA ARG A 98 12.83 -31.16 25.77
C ARG A 98 12.40 -32.28 24.80
N SER A 99 11.41 -31.98 23.95
CA SER A 99 10.84 -32.91 22.97
C SER A 99 10.49 -32.20 21.68
N LEU A 100 10.28 -32.93 20.59
CA LEU A 100 9.83 -32.36 19.31
C LEU A 100 8.45 -31.73 19.47
N GLU A 101 7.54 -32.36 20.20
CA GLU A 101 6.19 -31.86 20.48
C GLU A 101 6.24 -30.51 21.21
N GLY A 102 7.17 -30.37 22.17
CA GLY A 102 7.39 -29.10 22.88
C GLY A 102 7.89 -27.99 21.97
N VAL A 103 8.79 -28.32 21.03
CA VAL A 103 9.28 -27.40 20.03
C VAL A 103 8.16 -27.00 19.06
N VAL A 104 7.33 -27.94 18.62
CA VAL A 104 6.16 -27.69 17.77
C VAL A 104 5.14 -26.79 18.49
N LEU A 105 4.76 -27.15 19.74
CA LEU A 105 3.83 -26.34 20.54
C LEU A 105 4.35 -24.91 20.77
N GLY A 106 5.63 -24.78 21.08
CA GLY A 106 6.28 -23.48 21.23
C GLY A 106 6.20 -22.64 19.96
N ASN A 107 6.37 -23.26 18.79
CA ASN A 107 6.28 -22.57 17.51
C ASN A 107 4.84 -22.19 17.09
N VAL A 108 3.80 -22.86 17.59
CA VAL A 108 2.40 -22.37 17.52
C VAL A 108 2.32 -21.00 18.18
N MET A 109 2.79 -20.90 19.41
CA MET A 109 2.69 -19.65 20.20
C MET A 109 3.61 -18.57 19.65
N VAL A 110 4.80 -18.91 19.19
CA VAL A 110 5.74 -17.98 18.52
C VAL A 110 5.08 -17.41 17.25
N GLY A 111 4.44 -18.24 16.42
CA GLY A 111 3.76 -17.79 15.20
C GLY A 111 2.59 -16.84 15.50
N LEU A 112 1.73 -17.21 16.46
CA LEU A 112 0.63 -16.36 16.89
C LEU A 112 1.14 -15.02 17.48
N GLY A 113 2.11 -15.10 18.39
CA GLY A 113 2.65 -13.92 19.06
C GLY A 113 3.32 -12.96 18.09
N GLU A 114 4.14 -13.46 17.19
CA GLU A 114 4.85 -12.66 16.19
C GLU A 114 3.88 -11.98 15.21
N GLY A 115 2.88 -12.70 14.70
CA GLY A 115 1.89 -12.13 13.80
C GLY A 115 1.09 -11.01 14.47
N ILE A 116 0.65 -11.17 15.73
CA ILE A 116 -0.04 -10.12 16.48
C ILE A 116 0.87 -8.89 16.67
N VAL A 117 2.13 -9.10 17.09
CA VAL A 117 3.09 -7.99 17.33
C VAL A 117 3.32 -7.21 16.05
N PHE A 118 3.66 -7.89 14.95
CA PHE A 118 4.04 -7.20 13.70
C PHE A 118 2.84 -6.51 13.03
N ALA A 119 1.66 -7.12 13.04
CA ALA A 119 0.45 -6.46 12.54
C ALA A 119 0.13 -5.20 13.33
N SER A 120 0.17 -5.28 14.67
CA SER A 120 -0.18 -4.15 15.54
C SER A 120 0.88 -3.05 15.53
N ALA A 121 2.17 -3.40 15.46
CA ALA A 121 3.27 -2.44 15.38
C ALA A 121 3.23 -1.67 14.05
N MET A 122 2.92 -2.35 12.94
CA MET A 122 2.76 -1.70 11.64
C MET A 122 1.65 -0.63 11.68
N ILE A 123 0.50 -0.96 12.28
CA ILE A 123 -0.62 -0.02 12.41
C ILE A 123 -0.22 1.13 13.34
N ALA A 124 0.42 0.85 14.49
CA ALA A 124 0.85 1.87 15.44
C ALA A 124 1.84 2.88 14.80
N LEU A 125 2.81 2.41 14.03
CA LEU A 125 3.75 3.27 13.33
C LEU A 125 3.09 4.06 12.20
N SER A 126 2.09 3.48 11.51
CA SER A 126 1.28 4.20 10.53
C SER A 126 0.40 5.27 11.18
N ASP A 127 -0.20 4.99 12.36
CA ASP A 127 -0.97 5.98 13.13
C ASP A 127 -0.09 7.19 13.54
N ILE A 128 1.18 6.95 13.87
CA ILE A 128 2.15 7.99 14.26
C ILE A 128 2.63 8.80 13.04
N ALA A 129 2.90 8.12 11.93
CA ALA A 129 3.39 8.76 10.70
C ALA A 129 2.31 9.56 9.97
N GLY A 130 1.03 9.24 10.20
CA GLY A 130 -0.11 9.79 9.48
C GLY A 130 -0.27 9.20 8.06
N SER A 131 -1.41 9.47 7.43
CA SER A 131 -1.79 8.88 6.13
C SER A 131 -0.81 9.17 4.99
N LYS A 132 -0.16 10.34 5.01
CA LYS A 132 0.82 10.76 3.97
C LYS A 132 2.13 9.97 4.04
N GLU A 133 2.54 9.52 5.23
CA GLU A 133 3.84 8.88 5.48
C GLU A 133 3.73 7.45 6.03
N ALA A 134 2.55 6.84 5.97
CA ALA A 134 2.30 5.47 6.45
C ALA A 134 3.27 4.43 5.82
N GLY A 135 3.66 4.63 4.56
CA GLY A 135 4.67 3.82 3.89
C GLY A 135 6.06 3.88 4.53
N LEU A 136 6.45 5.04 5.08
CA LEU A 136 7.71 5.17 5.83
C LEU A 136 7.64 4.40 7.15
N GLY A 137 6.53 4.47 7.88
CA GLY A 137 6.31 3.70 9.10
C GLY A 137 6.44 2.20 8.86
N PHE A 138 5.83 1.70 7.78
CA PHE A 138 6.00 0.31 7.34
C PHE A 138 7.45 -0.04 7.00
N GLY A 139 8.12 0.80 6.21
CA GLY A 139 9.51 0.58 5.80
C GLY A 139 10.48 0.53 7.01
N PHE A 140 10.32 1.43 7.97
CA PHE A 140 11.10 1.40 9.21
C PHE A 140 10.84 0.14 10.03
N MET A 141 9.57 -0.26 10.17
CA MET A 141 9.22 -1.49 10.89
C MET A 141 9.92 -2.70 10.28
N GLU A 142 9.80 -2.91 8.98
CA GLU A 142 10.42 -4.05 8.28
C GLU A 142 11.95 -4.02 8.41
N ALA A 143 12.59 -2.85 8.25
CA ALA A 143 14.03 -2.69 8.41
C ALA A 143 14.50 -3.09 9.81
N PHE A 144 13.79 -2.69 10.87
CA PHE A 144 14.12 -3.06 12.25
C PHE A 144 13.87 -4.53 12.54
N VAL A 145 12.78 -5.11 12.04
CA VAL A 145 12.51 -6.56 12.16
C VAL A 145 13.62 -7.39 11.53
N TYR A 146 13.99 -7.11 10.27
CA TYR A 146 15.03 -7.90 9.58
C TYR A 146 16.44 -7.62 10.09
N SER A 147 16.72 -6.41 10.56
CA SER A 147 17.95 -6.13 11.29
C SER A 147 18.03 -6.95 12.58
N GLY A 148 16.90 -7.04 13.31
CA GLY A 148 16.78 -7.93 14.46
C GLY A 148 17.04 -9.40 14.11
N PHE A 149 16.44 -9.91 13.03
CA PHE A 149 16.72 -11.27 12.55
C PHE A 149 18.20 -11.49 12.27
N GLY A 150 18.87 -10.53 11.63
CA GLY A 150 20.29 -10.61 11.33
C GLY A 150 21.18 -10.67 12.58
N VAL A 151 20.90 -9.79 13.56
CA VAL A 151 21.57 -9.79 14.86
C VAL A 151 21.35 -11.13 15.56
N GLY A 152 20.09 -11.59 15.66
CA GLY A 152 19.75 -12.85 16.29
C GLY A 152 20.43 -14.04 15.63
N ALA A 153 20.43 -14.10 14.30
CA ALA A 153 21.07 -15.18 13.54
C ALA A 153 22.59 -15.24 13.78
N THR A 154 23.25 -14.09 13.77
CA THR A 154 24.68 -14.01 14.05
C THR A 154 25.00 -14.41 15.50
N VAL A 155 24.25 -13.87 16.46
CA VAL A 155 24.38 -14.18 17.88
C VAL A 155 24.14 -15.67 18.15
N ALA A 156 23.23 -16.32 17.41
CA ALA A 156 22.95 -17.74 17.54
C ALA A 156 24.22 -18.61 17.36
N GLY A 157 25.03 -18.32 16.33
CA GLY A 157 26.25 -19.07 16.07
C GLY A 157 27.25 -18.97 17.21
N PHE A 158 27.47 -17.77 17.76
CA PHE A 158 28.36 -17.55 18.90
C PHE A 158 27.85 -18.24 20.16
N LEU A 159 26.55 -18.11 20.48
CA LEU A 159 25.96 -18.76 21.64
C LEU A 159 25.97 -20.28 21.51
N TRP A 160 25.71 -20.80 20.32
CA TRP A 160 25.73 -22.23 20.05
C TRP A 160 27.16 -22.79 20.26
N GLN A 161 28.17 -22.17 19.66
CA GLN A 161 29.55 -22.60 19.81
C GLN A 161 30.05 -22.52 21.25
N ALA A 162 29.69 -21.49 22.02
CA ALA A 162 30.17 -21.27 23.38
C ALA A 162 29.43 -22.09 24.45
N TYR A 163 28.10 -22.27 24.30
CA TYR A 163 27.24 -22.81 25.35
C TYR A 163 26.35 -23.97 24.87
N GLY A 164 26.49 -24.40 23.61
CA GLY A 164 25.72 -25.48 23.01
C GLY A 164 24.41 -25.02 22.39
N ILE A 165 23.78 -25.93 21.60
CA ILE A 165 22.63 -25.64 20.70
C ILE A 165 21.38 -25.11 21.42
N ARG A 166 21.30 -25.19 22.75
CA ARG A 166 20.18 -24.65 23.53
C ARG A 166 20.32 -23.17 23.89
N ALA A 167 21.54 -22.65 23.94
CA ALA A 167 21.81 -21.29 24.35
C ALA A 167 21.06 -20.25 23.49
N PRO A 168 20.91 -20.41 22.16
CA PRO A 168 20.08 -19.58 21.32
C PRO A 168 18.62 -19.48 21.79
N PHE A 169 18.02 -20.56 22.27
CA PHE A 169 16.61 -20.53 22.74
C PHE A 169 16.47 -19.79 24.08
N TYR A 170 17.45 -19.86 24.99
CA TYR A 170 17.46 -19.01 26.19
C TYR A 170 17.57 -17.53 25.86
N TYR A 171 18.41 -17.19 24.88
CA TYR A 171 18.49 -15.81 24.38
C TYR A 171 17.15 -15.36 23.81
N SER A 172 16.48 -16.20 23.01
CA SER A 172 15.16 -15.87 22.47
C SER A 172 14.13 -15.57 23.57
N ALA A 173 14.11 -16.38 24.63
CA ALA A 173 13.25 -16.13 25.79
C ALA A 173 13.62 -14.83 26.52
N ALA A 174 14.90 -14.53 26.70
CA ALA A 174 15.38 -13.29 27.34
C ALA A 174 15.04 -12.05 26.48
N ALA A 175 15.28 -12.11 25.16
CA ALA A 175 14.97 -11.01 24.24
C ALA A 175 13.47 -10.72 24.17
N SER A 176 12.64 -11.77 24.14
CA SER A 176 11.18 -11.62 24.17
C SER A 176 10.65 -11.11 25.51
N ALA A 177 11.27 -11.48 26.64
CA ALA A 177 10.95 -10.93 27.96
C ALA A 177 11.30 -9.43 28.03
N THR A 178 12.46 -9.04 27.48
CA THR A 178 12.84 -7.63 27.37
C THR A 178 11.87 -6.85 26.47
N ALA A 179 11.46 -7.45 25.34
CA ALA A 179 10.44 -6.86 24.46
C ALA A 179 9.10 -6.66 25.18
N LEU A 180 8.68 -7.64 26.02
CA LEU A 180 7.45 -7.51 26.83
C LEU A 180 7.56 -6.40 27.86
N ILE A 181 8.68 -6.28 28.56
CA ILE A 181 8.93 -5.19 29.51
C ILE A 181 8.82 -3.83 28.82
N LEU A 182 9.48 -3.67 27.66
CA LEU A 182 9.37 -2.44 26.87
C LEU A 182 7.95 -2.18 26.37
N ALA A 183 7.24 -3.22 25.91
CA ALA A 183 5.85 -3.09 25.46
C ALA A 183 4.93 -2.57 26.59
N VAL A 184 5.11 -3.08 27.82
CA VAL A 184 4.32 -2.67 28.98
C VAL A 184 4.68 -1.26 29.46
N THR A 185 5.98 -0.91 29.50
CA THR A 185 6.47 0.32 30.14
C THR A 185 6.55 1.52 29.20
N ALA A 186 6.90 1.31 27.93
CA ALA A 186 7.23 2.38 26.99
C ALA A 186 6.23 2.54 25.83
N VAL A 187 5.54 1.47 25.40
CA VAL A 187 4.56 1.59 24.32
C VAL A 187 3.28 2.23 24.85
N ARG A 188 2.81 3.28 24.18
CA ARG A 188 1.54 3.96 24.47
C ARG A 188 0.50 3.65 23.40
N GLU A 189 -0.78 3.91 23.71
CA GLU A 189 -1.87 3.71 22.77
C GLU A 189 -1.86 4.78 21.67
N THR A 190 -1.93 4.36 20.41
CA THR A 190 -1.91 5.25 19.25
C THR A 190 -3.25 5.36 18.52
N LYS A 191 -4.24 4.56 18.91
CA LYS A 191 -5.57 4.51 18.27
C LYS A 191 -6.28 5.87 18.21
N GLY A 192 -6.00 6.76 19.17
CA GLY A 192 -6.57 8.12 19.25
C GLY A 192 -5.92 9.15 18.34
N LEU A 193 -4.77 8.83 17.71
CA LEU A 193 -4.03 9.75 16.85
C LEU A 193 -4.64 9.86 15.43
N VAL A 194 -5.44 8.88 15.02
CA VAL A 194 -6.14 8.89 13.73
C VAL A 194 -7.32 9.85 13.82
N LYS A 195 -7.34 10.90 12.99
CA LYS A 195 -8.44 11.87 12.92
C LYS A 195 -9.76 11.19 12.56
N LEU A 196 -10.85 11.61 13.20
CA LEU A 196 -12.22 11.10 12.94
C LEU A 196 -12.63 11.18 11.46
N GLU A 197 -12.16 12.18 10.73
CA GLU A 197 -12.40 12.36 9.29
C GLU A 197 -11.81 11.25 8.41
N GLU A 198 -10.65 10.69 8.79
CA GLU A 198 -10.07 9.54 8.07
C GLU A 198 -10.84 8.24 8.32
N ARG A 199 -11.52 8.14 9.47
CA ARG A 199 -12.40 6.99 9.78
C ARG A 199 -13.71 7.04 9.01
N ALA A 200 -14.34 8.21 8.91
CA ALA A 200 -15.57 8.39 8.16
C ALA A 200 -15.38 8.05 6.66
N ARG A 201 -14.27 8.49 6.05
CA ARG A 201 -13.94 8.14 4.65
C ARG A 201 -13.70 6.64 4.42
N ALA A 202 -13.26 5.90 5.43
CA ALA A 202 -13.06 4.44 5.32
C ALA A 202 -14.36 3.64 5.45
N GLU A 203 -15.42 4.24 5.99
CA GLU A 203 -16.73 3.61 6.18
C GLU A 203 -17.70 3.84 5.01
N GLU A 204 -17.49 4.86 4.17
CA GLU A 204 -18.44 5.28 3.13
C GLU A 204 -18.45 4.45 1.84
N GLU A 205 -17.47 3.59 1.59
CA GLU A 205 -17.45 2.70 0.41
C GLU A 205 -17.53 1.22 0.80
N VAL A 206 -18.73 0.71 1.03
CA VAL A 206 -18.97 -0.71 1.31
C VAL A 206 -19.07 -1.52 0.01
N THR A 207 -17.95 -1.73 -0.64
CA THR A 207 -17.85 -2.88 -1.56
C THR A 207 -17.86 -4.16 -0.72
N SER A 208 -18.66 -5.16 -1.08
CA SER A 208 -18.73 -6.40 -0.29
C SER A 208 -17.34 -7.06 -0.24
N THR A 209 -16.97 -7.66 0.90
CA THR A 209 -15.68 -8.35 1.07
C THR A 209 -15.50 -9.45 0.02
N LEU A 210 -16.58 -10.08 -0.42
CA LEU A 210 -16.59 -11.12 -1.44
C LEU A 210 -16.23 -10.56 -2.83
N GLU A 211 -16.73 -9.38 -3.17
CA GLU A 211 -16.44 -8.71 -4.43
C GLU A 211 -14.98 -8.25 -4.50
N ALA A 212 -14.44 -7.72 -3.39
CA ALA A 212 -13.03 -7.39 -3.26
C ALA A 212 -12.14 -8.63 -3.52
N TYR A 213 -12.46 -9.77 -2.92
CA TYR A 213 -11.73 -11.02 -3.16
C TYR A 213 -11.89 -11.53 -4.59
N ARG A 214 -13.06 -11.37 -5.19
CA ARG A 214 -13.28 -11.73 -6.59
C ARG A 214 -12.38 -10.90 -7.52
N ILE A 215 -12.33 -9.58 -7.34
CA ILE A 215 -11.45 -8.70 -8.11
C ILE A 215 -9.99 -9.13 -7.96
N CYS A 216 -9.53 -9.42 -6.71
CA CYS A 216 -8.17 -9.88 -6.46
C CYS A 216 -7.84 -11.17 -7.19
N LEU A 217 -8.74 -12.15 -7.17
CA LEU A 217 -8.50 -13.49 -7.70
C LEU A 217 -8.76 -13.60 -9.22
N THR A 218 -9.39 -12.59 -9.84
CA THR A 218 -9.63 -12.54 -11.28
C THR A 218 -8.66 -11.63 -12.03
N THR A 219 -7.91 -10.76 -11.35
CA THR A 219 -6.93 -9.85 -11.98
C THR A 219 -5.58 -10.56 -12.10
N PRO A 220 -5.08 -10.89 -13.33
CA PRO A 220 -3.85 -11.66 -13.50
C PRO A 220 -2.63 -11.07 -12.81
N SER A 221 -2.49 -9.74 -12.82
CA SER A 221 -1.38 -9.05 -12.17
C SER A 221 -1.43 -9.19 -10.64
N VAL A 222 -2.63 -9.15 -10.02
CA VAL A 222 -2.80 -9.37 -8.58
C VAL A 222 -2.48 -10.82 -8.21
N VAL A 223 -3.02 -11.79 -8.96
CA VAL A 223 -2.75 -13.22 -8.74
C VAL A 223 -1.25 -13.51 -8.84
N THR A 224 -0.57 -12.94 -9.85
CA THR A 224 0.88 -13.08 -10.01
C THR A 224 1.64 -12.46 -8.82
N THR A 225 1.20 -11.31 -8.32
CA THR A 225 1.77 -10.65 -7.13
C THR A 225 1.60 -11.52 -5.88
N LEU A 226 0.40 -12.09 -5.67
CA LEU A 226 0.12 -13.00 -4.55
C LEU A 226 0.96 -14.28 -4.64
N PHE A 227 1.10 -14.85 -5.84
CA PHE A 227 1.94 -16.02 -6.07
C PHE A 227 3.42 -15.73 -5.81
N ALA A 228 3.96 -14.61 -6.34
CA ALA A 228 5.34 -14.20 -6.08
C ALA A 228 5.59 -13.95 -4.58
N ALA A 229 4.62 -13.36 -3.87
CA ALA A 229 4.70 -13.16 -2.43
C ALA A 229 4.69 -14.50 -1.65
N HIS A 230 3.86 -15.45 -2.07
CA HIS A 230 3.85 -16.80 -1.49
C HIS A 230 5.18 -17.51 -1.71
N VAL A 231 5.72 -17.46 -2.94
CA VAL A 231 7.04 -18.03 -3.28
C VAL A 231 8.16 -17.35 -2.49
N ALA A 232 8.06 -16.06 -2.19
CA ALA A 232 9.02 -15.38 -1.31
C ALA A 232 9.09 -16.06 0.07
N LYS A 233 7.96 -16.35 0.72
CA LYS A 233 7.95 -17.03 2.02
C LYS A 233 8.20 -18.53 1.94
N PHE A 234 7.90 -19.14 0.80
CA PHE A 234 8.36 -20.50 0.51
C PHE A 234 9.89 -20.58 0.51
N THR A 235 10.57 -19.62 -0.12
CA THR A 235 12.04 -19.55 -0.11
C THR A 235 12.61 -19.17 1.26
N ASP A 236 11.87 -18.44 2.10
CA ASP A 236 12.24 -18.21 3.50
C ASP A 236 12.21 -19.52 4.29
N ALA A 237 11.24 -20.39 4.03
CA ALA A 237 11.22 -21.72 4.67
C ALA A 237 12.46 -22.54 4.28
N LEU A 238 12.90 -22.48 3.03
CA LEU A 238 14.17 -23.08 2.61
C LEU A 238 15.35 -22.47 3.38
N ALA A 239 15.40 -21.12 3.44
CA ALA A 239 16.51 -20.41 4.07
C ALA A 239 16.61 -20.70 5.59
N TRP A 240 15.48 -20.83 6.26
CA TRP A 240 15.46 -21.01 7.71
C TRP A 240 15.50 -22.47 8.17
N ALA A 241 15.04 -23.40 7.34
CA ALA A 241 15.07 -24.81 7.69
C ALA A 241 16.21 -25.59 7.01
N ALA A 242 16.44 -25.37 5.72
CA ALA A 242 17.39 -26.17 4.94
C ALA A 242 18.80 -25.56 4.87
N PHE A 243 18.96 -24.22 4.83
CA PHE A 243 20.30 -23.62 4.76
C PHE A 243 21.17 -23.97 5.97
N PRO A 244 20.70 -23.90 7.24
CA PRO A 244 21.53 -24.34 8.37
C PRO A 244 21.99 -25.79 8.24
N LEU A 245 21.10 -26.68 7.75
CA LEU A 245 21.47 -28.10 7.52
C LEU A 245 22.47 -28.25 6.36
N LEU A 246 22.31 -27.46 5.28
CA LEU A 246 23.28 -27.43 4.18
C LEU A 246 24.66 -26.98 4.68
N PHE A 247 24.72 -25.89 5.44
CA PHE A 247 25.97 -25.37 5.97
C PHE A 247 26.65 -26.35 6.95
N ALA A 248 25.85 -26.98 7.81
CA ALA A 248 26.36 -28.05 8.70
C ALA A 248 26.88 -29.24 7.90
N SER A 249 26.21 -29.67 6.82
CA SER A 249 26.67 -30.76 5.95
C SER A 249 27.97 -30.46 5.19
N LYS A 250 28.25 -29.15 4.97
CA LYS A 250 29.51 -28.67 4.39
C LYS A 250 30.66 -28.58 5.42
N GLY A 251 30.40 -28.91 6.69
CA GLY A 251 31.39 -28.88 7.76
C GLY A 251 31.70 -27.49 8.31
N PHE A 252 30.82 -26.49 8.08
CA PHE A 252 31.01 -25.16 8.64
C PHE A 252 30.80 -25.17 10.16
N THR A 253 31.56 -24.33 10.86
CA THR A 253 31.42 -24.14 12.31
C THR A 253 30.10 -23.46 12.65
N ASP A 254 29.65 -23.59 13.91
CA ASP A 254 28.43 -23.00 14.42
C ASP A 254 28.41 -21.47 14.20
N VAL A 255 29.56 -20.80 14.42
CA VAL A 255 29.72 -19.35 14.14
C VAL A 255 29.58 -19.06 12.66
N GLN A 256 30.20 -19.85 11.78
CA GLN A 256 30.09 -19.67 10.34
C GLN A 256 28.62 -19.79 9.85
N ILE A 257 27.87 -20.77 10.38
CA ILE A 257 26.44 -20.94 10.09
C ILE A 257 25.66 -19.70 10.53
N GLY A 258 25.89 -19.20 11.74
CA GLY A 258 25.23 -17.99 12.24
C GLY A 258 25.57 -16.75 11.41
N VAL A 259 26.82 -16.56 11.01
CA VAL A 259 27.26 -15.46 10.15
C VAL A 259 26.60 -15.52 8.77
N LEU A 260 26.58 -16.70 8.13
CA LEU A 260 25.93 -16.86 6.81
C LEU A 260 24.44 -16.50 6.85
N GLN A 261 23.73 -16.97 7.87
CA GLN A 261 22.32 -16.63 8.09
C GLN A 261 22.12 -15.14 8.40
N GLY A 262 23.02 -14.56 9.20
CA GLY A 262 23.03 -13.14 9.53
C GLY A 262 23.25 -12.27 8.29
N VAL A 263 24.20 -12.63 7.43
CA VAL A 263 24.50 -11.90 6.19
C VAL A 263 23.29 -11.87 5.25
N ILE A 264 22.54 -12.97 5.11
CA ILE A 264 21.31 -13.01 4.30
C ILE A 264 20.32 -11.94 4.79
N THR A 265 20.05 -11.90 6.08
CA THR A 265 19.05 -10.99 6.64
C THR A 265 19.52 -9.55 6.76
N PHE A 266 20.81 -9.31 7.06
CA PHE A 266 21.39 -7.97 7.07
C PHE A 266 21.45 -7.34 5.68
N SER A 267 21.91 -8.10 4.67
CA SER A 267 21.97 -7.59 3.31
C SER A 267 20.56 -7.31 2.77
N TRP A 268 19.57 -8.11 3.16
CA TRP A 268 18.17 -7.83 2.88
C TRP A 268 17.72 -6.51 3.52
N ALA A 269 17.85 -6.35 4.84
CA ALA A 269 17.42 -5.15 5.56
C ALA A 269 18.10 -3.87 5.04
N LEU A 270 19.41 -3.90 4.82
CA LEU A 270 20.19 -2.73 4.42
C LEU A 270 19.92 -2.29 2.98
N SER A 271 19.61 -3.23 2.08
CA SER A 271 19.36 -2.90 0.67
C SER A 271 17.89 -2.57 0.36
N MET A 272 16.93 -2.81 1.29
CA MET A 272 15.50 -2.48 1.10
C MET A 272 15.24 -1.02 0.70
N PRO A 273 15.78 0.00 1.39
CA PRO A 273 15.51 1.39 1.03
C PRO A 273 16.07 1.76 -0.35
N LEU A 274 17.17 1.13 -0.76
CA LEU A 274 17.77 1.33 -2.08
C LEU A 274 16.83 0.84 -3.18
N PHE A 275 16.37 -0.41 -3.09
CA PHE A 275 15.52 -1.01 -4.12
C PHE A 275 14.09 -0.48 -4.10
N GLY A 276 13.58 -0.04 -2.94
CA GLY A 276 12.34 0.72 -2.87
C GLY A 276 12.40 1.97 -3.75
N ARG A 277 13.42 2.83 -3.54
CA ARG A 277 13.63 4.05 -4.35
C ARG A 277 13.93 3.74 -5.83
N LEU A 278 14.65 2.66 -6.08
CA LEU A 278 14.99 2.25 -7.44
C LEU A 278 13.75 1.78 -8.21
N SER A 279 12.83 1.08 -7.54
CA SER A 279 11.56 0.65 -8.12
C SER A 279 10.64 1.82 -8.46
N ASP A 280 10.65 2.88 -7.66
CA ASP A 280 9.92 4.11 -7.96
C ASP A 280 10.52 4.84 -9.18
N LYS A 281 11.83 4.67 -9.46
CA LYS A 281 12.54 5.33 -10.57
C LYS A 281 12.52 4.53 -11.86
N TRP A 282 12.79 3.21 -11.79
CA TRP A 282 12.98 2.36 -12.97
C TRP A 282 11.75 1.50 -13.29
N GLY A 283 10.75 1.53 -12.42
CA GLY A 283 9.56 0.70 -12.50
C GLY A 283 9.63 -0.48 -11.53
N ARG A 284 8.46 -0.92 -11.10
CA ARG A 284 8.34 -2.01 -10.12
C ARG A 284 8.56 -3.38 -10.75
N LYS A 285 7.99 -3.61 -11.94
CA LYS A 285 8.09 -4.88 -12.64
C LYS A 285 9.53 -5.32 -12.94
N PRO A 286 10.42 -4.50 -13.55
CA PRO A 286 11.79 -4.94 -13.85
C PRO A 286 12.59 -5.27 -12.59
N ILE A 287 12.39 -4.53 -11.48
CA ILE A 287 13.09 -4.81 -10.21
C ILE A 287 12.60 -6.12 -9.59
N ILE A 288 11.28 -6.36 -9.55
CA ILE A 288 10.71 -7.63 -9.06
C ILE A 288 11.22 -8.82 -9.86
N VAL A 289 11.16 -8.74 -11.19
CA VAL A 289 11.60 -9.81 -12.09
C VAL A 289 13.07 -10.11 -11.88
N SER A 290 13.92 -9.08 -11.92
CA SER A 290 15.37 -9.23 -11.69
C SER A 290 15.67 -9.85 -10.33
N GLY A 291 14.95 -9.42 -9.28
CA GLY A 291 15.09 -9.95 -7.93
C GLY A 291 14.74 -11.43 -7.82
N LEU A 292 13.66 -11.87 -8.48
CA LEU A 292 13.27 -13.29 -8.50
C LEU A 292 14.33 -14.16 -9.21
N PHE A 293 14.83 -13.73 -10.38
CA PHE A 293 15.89 -14.47 -11.07
C PHE A 293 17.19 -14.50 -10.25
N LEU A 294 17.58 -13.35 -9.68
CA LEU A 294 18.77 -13.25 -8.81
C LEU A 294 18.64 -14.14 -7.58
N LYS A 295 17.43 -14.28 -7.01
CA LYS A 295 17.13 -15.21 -5.91
C LYS A 295 17.39 -16.66 -6.29
N GLY A 296 16.87 -17.09 -7.43
CA GLY A 296 17.11 -18.45 -7.94
C GLY A 296 18.59 -18.73 -8.15
N LEU A 297 19.32 -17.79 -8.78
CA LEU A 297 20.77 -17.90 -8.97
C LEU A 297 21.53 -17.94 -7.65
N GLY A 298 21.15 -17.13 -6.65
CA GLY A 298 21.74 -17.14 -5.33
C GLY A 298 21.55 -18.47 -4.58
N ILE A 299 20.35 -19.08 -4.68
CA ILE A 299 20.07 -20.40 -4.09
C ILE A 299 20.93 -21.49 -4.77
N LEU A 300 21.06 -21.47 -6.10
CA LEU A 300 21.96 -22.39 -6.83
C LEU A 300 23.42 -22.19 -6.42
N ALA A 301 23.86 -20.94 -6.31
CA ALA A 301 25.23 -20.62 -5.88
C ALA A 301 25.50 -21.17 -4.48
N LEU A 302 24.56 -21.05 -3.52
CA LEU A 302 24.70 -21.65 -2.18
C LEU A 302 24.80 -23.16 -2.23
N LEU A 303 24.03 -23.83 -3.08
CA LEU A 303 24.06 -25.27 -3.22
C LEU A 303 25.45 -25.77 -3.67
N VAL A 304 26.03 -25.12 -4.69
CA VAL A 304 27.30 -25.54 -5.31
C VAL A 304 28.55 -24.92 -4.68
N ALA A 305 28.42 -23.92 -3.81
CA ALA A 305 29.54 -23.23 -3.17
C ALA A 305 30.49 -24.23 -2.46
N PRO A 306 31.80 -24.26 -2.81
CA PRO A 306 32.71 -25.24 -2.27
C PRO A 306 33.20 -24.89 -0.85
N GLY A 307 33.21 -23.61 -0.49
CA GLY A 307 33.77 -23.15 0.78
C GLY A 307 32.98 -22.01 1.43
N PHE A 308 33.52 -21.50 2.54
CA PHE A 308 32.89 -20.47 3.33
C PHE A 308 32.81 -19.12 2.57
N ALA A 309 33.86 -18.72 1.87
CA ALA A 309 33.90 -17.45 1.15
C ALA A 309 32.85 -17.38 0.02
N GLU A 310 32.72 -18.45 -0.76
CA GLU A 310 31.74 -18.57 -1.83
C GLU A 310 30.31 -18.63 -1.25
N SER A 311 30.14 -19.36 -0.13
CA SER A 311 28.84 -19.38 0.58
C SER A 311 28.48 -18.01 1.15
N LEU A 312 29.45 -17.21 1.59
CA LEU A 312 29.24 -15.84 2.07
C LEU A 312 28.79 -14.92 0.92
N ALA A 313 29.46 -14.99 -0.23
CA ALA A 313 29.09 -14.25 -1.42
C ALA A 313 27.68 -14.62 -1.91
N ALA A 314 27.36 -15.91 -1.94
CA ALA A 314 26.04 -16.40 -2.32
C ALA A 314 24.95 -16.00 -1.29
N SER A 315 25.27 -16.00 0.01
CA SER A 315 24.38 -15.50 1.08
C SER A 315 24.06 -14.01 0.91
N LEU A 316 25.08 -13.20 0.58
CA LEU A 316 24.89 -11.77 0.25
C LEU A 316 23.96 -11.61 -0.95
N LEU A 317 24.17 -12.38 -2.01
CA LEU A 317 23.34 -12.36 -3.22
C LEU A 317 21.87 -12.72 -2.91
N VAL A 318 21.64 -13.78 -2.12
CA VAL A 318 20.33 -14.20 -1.66
C VAL A 318 19.65 -13.08 -0.87
N GLY A 319 20.34 -12.42 0.05
CA GLY A 319 19.78 -11.34 0.85
C GLY A 319 19.43 -10.10 0.02
N VAL A 320 20.35 -9.66 -0.86
CA VAL A 320 20.09 -8.52 -1.76
C VAL A 320 18.90 -8.81 -2.68
N SER A 321 18.78 -10.03 -3.21
CA SER A 321 17.65 -10.41 -4.07
C SER A 321 16.29 -10.26 -3.39
N TYR A 322 16.18 -10.53 -2.09
CA TYR A 322 14.95 -10.32 -1.33
C TYR A 322 14.48 -8.88 -1.35
N SER A 323 15.37 -7.92 -1.17
CA SER A 323 15.03 -6.50 -1.15
C SER A 323 14.55 -5.96 -2.50
N MET A 324 14.84 -6.67 -3.60
CA MET A 324 14.42 -6.28 -4.94
C MET A 324 12.93 -6.59 -5.21
N TYR A 325 12.31 -7.50 -4.50
CA TYR A 325 10.89 -7.83 -4.74
C TYR A 325 10.02 -7.78 -3.48
N TYR A 326 10.54 -8.15 -2.33
CA TYR A 326 9.75 -8.31 -1.12
C TYR A 326 9.03 -7.02 -0.66
N PRO A 327 9.69 -5.85 -0.54
CA PRO A 327 9.03 -4.61 -0.16
C PRO A 327 8.17 -4.01 -1.28
N ILE A 328 8.41 -4.39 -2.54
CA ILE A 328 7.75 -3.82 -3.71
C ILE A 328 6.42 -4.53 -4.02
N LEU A 329 6.33 -5.85 -3.80
CA LEU A 329 5.13 -6.64 -4.06
C LEU A 329 3.86 -6.12 -3.35
N PRO A 330 3.87 -5.76 -2.03
CA PRO A 330 2.69 -5.20 -1.39
C PRO A 330 2.28 -3.84 -1.97
N ALA A 331 3.26 -3.04 -2.43
CA ALA A 331 2.98 -1.79 -3.10
C ALA A 331 2.24 -2.03 -4.44
N VAL A 332 2.68 -3.01 -5.25
CA VAL A 332 1.98 -3.41 -6.48
C VAL A 332 0.55 -3.86 -6.18
N ALA A 333 0.34 -4.68 -5.13
CA ALA A 333 -0.99 -5.15 -4.75
C ALA A 333 -1.93 -3.99 -4.39
N VAL A 334 -1.41 -2.97 -3.67
CA VAL A 334 -2.17 -1.78 -3.26
C VAL A 334 -2.43 -0.82 -4.44
N ASP A 335 -1.47 -0.71 -5.39
CA ASP A 335 -1.64 0.19 -6.54
C ASP A 335 -2.71 -0.30 -7.52
N ILE A 336 -2.81 -1.63 -7.72
CA ILE A 336 -3.82 -2.23 -8.62
C ILE A 336 -5.22 -2.23 -7.96
N ALA A 337 -5.28 -2.11 -6.64
CA ALA A 337 -6.51 -2.23 -5.88
C ALA A 337 -7.36 -0.95 -5.95
N PRO A 338 -8.69 -1.05 -6.17
CA PRO A 338 -9.61 0.06 -5.93
C PRO A 338 -9.46 0.62 -4.51
N LEU A 339 -9.62 1.93 -4.35
CA LEU A 339 -9.44 2.63 -3.06
C LEU A 339 -10.23 2.00 -1.91
N SER A 340 -11.49 1.62 -2.18
CA SER A 340 -12.44 1.01 -1.23
C SER A 340 -12.00 -0.35 -0.65
N VAL A 341 -11.03 -1.03 -1.29
CA VAL A 341 -10.64 -2.40 -0.92
C VAL A 341 -9.17 -2.57 -0.57
N LYS A 342 -8.36 -1.50 -0.62
CA LYS A 342 -6.90 -1.55 -0.39
C LYS A 342 -6.48 -2.25 0.90
N GLY A 343 -7.15 -1.96 2.02
CA GLY A 343 -6.86 -2.62 3.30
C GLY A 343 -7.14 -4.13 3.30
N ARG A 344 -8.22 -4.55 2.63
CA ARG A 344 -8.61 -5.97 2.52
C ARG A 344 -7.65 -6.76 1.63
N ILE A 345 -7.20 -6.14 0.53
CA ILE A 345 -6.19 -6.73 -0.38
C ILE A 345 -4.86 -6.90 0.34
N LEU A 346 -4.43 -5.92 1.13
CA LEU A 346 -3.19 -6.02 1.90
C LEU A 346 -3.28 -7.13 2.97
N GLY A 347 -4.44 -7.30 3.61
CA GLY A 347 -4.70 -8.41 4.54
C GLY A 347 -4.62 -9.78 3.84
N LEU A 348 -5.28 -9.92 2.69
CA LEU A 348 -5.23 -11.13 1.85
C LEU A 348 -3.79 -11.42 1.37
N TYR A 349 -3.09 -10.40 0.89
CA TYR A 349 -1.69 -10.47 0.48
C TYR A 349 -0.82 -11.04 1.60
N ARG A 350 -0.91 -10.50 2.81
CA ARG A 350 -0.12 -10.95 3.97
C ARG A 350 -0.42 -12.40 4.34
N GLY A 351 -1.70 -12.78 4.39
CA GLY A 351 -2.09 -14.15 4.71
C GLY A 351 -1.58 -15.16 3.67
N ILE A 352 -1.82 -14.91 2.37
CA ILE A 352 -1.33 -15.79 1.30
C ILE A 352 0.20 -15.84 1.28
N ARG A 353 0.86 -14.70 1.47
CA ARG A 353 2.31 -14.61 1.57
C ARG A 353 2.85 -15.53 2.67
N ASP A 354 2.36 -15.39 3.90
CA ASP A 354 2.93 -16.04 5.07
C ASP A 354 2.56 -17.53 5.16
N LEU A 355 1.49 -17.98 4.48
CA LEU A 355 1.24 -19.39 4.22
C LEU A 355 2.36 -20.07 3.41
N GLY A 356 3.24 -19.30 2.76
CA GLY A 356 4.45 -19.82 2.11
C GLY A 356 5.40 -20.55 3.07
N TYR A 357 5.46 -20.16 4.35
CA TYR A 357 6.20 -20.93 5.37
C TYR A 357 5.62 -22.33 5.60
N PHE A 358 4.28 -22.41 5.64
CA PHE A 358 3.57 -23.68 5.80
C PHE A 358 3.83 -24.61 4.62
N THR A 359 3.54 -24.16 3.40
CA THR A 359 3.72 -24.97 2.19
C THR A 359 5.19 -25.27 1.92
N GLY A 360 6.09 -24.29 2.15
CA GLY A 360 7.52 -24.44 1.99
C GLY A 360 8.11 -25.45 2.97
N GLY A 361 7.77 -25.34 4.25
CA GLY A 361 8.25 -26.30 5.26
C GLY A 361 7.81 -27.74 4.95
N LEU A 362 6.54 -27.94 4.56
CA LEU A 362 6.02 -29.26 4.18
C LEU A 362 6.74 -29.83 2.94
N LEU A 363 6.76 -29.08 1.84
CA LEU A 363 7.26 -29.58 0.57
C LEU A 363 8.77 -29.74 0.58
N ILE A 364 9.52 -28.78 1.14
CA ILE A 364 10.98 -28.83 1.20
C ILE A 364 11.43 -30.00 2.10
N GLY A 365 10.78 -30.20 3.26
CA GLY A 365 11.07 -31.33 4.13
C GLY A 365 10.83 -32.68 3.44
N ALA A 366 9.68 -32.84 2.77
CA ALA A 366 9.36 -34.06 2.01
C ALA A 366 10.32 -34.29 0.84
N LEU A 367 10.68 -33.21 0.11
CA LEU A 367 11.63 -33.30 -1.00
C LEU A 367 13.05 -33.67 -0.54
N ILE A 368 13.49 -33.18 0.62
CA ILE A 368 14.78 -33.58 1.18
C ILE A 368 14.78 -35.07 1.55
N ASP A 369 13.71 -35.57 2.16
CA ASP A 369 13.58 -36.98 2.50
C ASP A 369 13.50 -37.88 1.27
N ALA A 370 12.86 -37.45 0.19
CA ALA A 370 12.68 -38.24 -1.04
C ALA A 370 13.84 -38.13 -2.05
N TYR A 371 14.39 -36.93 -2.23
CA TYR A 371 15.33 -36.61 -3.33
C TYR A 371 16.63 -35.94 -2.81
N GLY A 372 16.83 -35.86 -1.50
CA GLY A 372 17.99 -35.19 -0.89
C GLY A 372 17.95 -33.67 -1.00
N MET A 373 18.98 -33.04 -0.45
CA MET A 373 19.13 -31.58 -0.39
C MET A 373 19.06 -30.94 -1.79
N ALA A 374 19.78 -31.51 -2.76
CA ALA A 374 19.82 -30.99 -4.14
C ALA A 374 18.45 -30.99 -4.81
N GLY A 375 17.62 -32.02 -4.58
CA GLY A 375 16.27 -32.10 -5.11
C GLY A 375 15.36 -30.97 -4.60
N ALA A 376 15.39 -30.69 -3.30
CA ALA A 376 14.63 -29.61 -2.67
C ALA A 376 15.08 -28.22 -3.16
N PHE A 377 16.40 -28.00 -3.29
CA PHE A 377 16.95 -26.74 -3.78
C PHE A 377 16.58 -26.50 -5.24
N ASN A 378 16.79 -27.49 -6.12
CA ASN A 378 16.45 -27.36 -7.54
C ASN A 378 14.96 -27.15 -7.76
N PHE A 379 14.08 -27.83 -7.01
CA PHE A 379 12.64 -27.57 -7.04
C PHE A 379 12.31 -26.13 -6.67
N THR A 380 12.92 -25.63 -5.58
CA THR A 380 12.70 -24.25 -5.12
C THR A 380 13.18 -23.24 -6.15
N VAL A 381 14.34 -23.48 -6.79
CA VAL A 381 14.84 -22.63 -7.88
C VAL A 381 13.88 -22.61 -9.07
N ALA A 382 13.38 -23.78 -9.49
CA ALA A 382 12.40 -23.87 -10.55
C ALA A 382 11.12 -23.09 -10.22
N LEU A 383 10.64 -23.17 -8.97
CA LEU A 383 9.47 -22.44 -8.50
C LEU A 383 9.70 -20.93 -8.54
N VAL A 384 10.88 -20.45 -8.10
CA VAL A 384 11.25 -19.02 -8.13
C VAL A 384 11.36 -18.51 -9.57
N PHE A 385 11.98 -19.29 -10.47
CA PHE A 385 12.04 -18.92 -11.89
C PHE A 385 10.67 -18.90 -12.55
N ALA A 386 9.79 -19.86 -12.21
CA ALA A 386 8.41 -19.84 -12.66
C ALA A 386 7.68 -18.57 -12.20
N ALA A 387 7.87 -18.14 -10.93
CA ALA A 387 7.32 -16.88 -10.46
C ALA A 387 7.88 -15.67 -11.23
N GLY A 388 9.17 -15.67 -11.56
CA GLY A 388 9.80 -14.65 -12.40
C GLY A 388 9.22 -14.62 -13.82
N LEU A 389 9.02 -15.77 -14.45
CA LEU A 389 8.42 -15.87 -15.80
C LEU A 389 6.96 -15.41 -15.80
N LEU A 390 6.16 -15.82 -14.79
CA LEU A 390 4.79 -15.34 -14.64
C LEU A 390 4.75 -13.82 -14.43
N ALA A 391 5.72 -13.27 -13.68
CA ALA A 391 5.83 -11.82 -13.50
C ALA A 391 6.17 -11.10 -14.82
N ILE A 392 7.02 -11.67 -15.68
CA ILE A 392 7.27 -11.10 -17.02
C ILE A 392 5.98 -11.02 -17.84
N VAL A 393 5.16 -12.07 -17.82
CA VAL A 393 3.97 -12.19 -18.69
C VAL A 393 2.78 -11.40 -18.13
N PHE A 394 2.46 -11.56 -16.84
CA PHE A 394 1.20 -11.12 -16.28
C PHE A 394 1.30 -9.92 -15.33
N LEU A 395 2.48 -9.61 -14.79
CA LEU A 395 2.63 -8.44 -13.91
C LEU A 395 2.59 -7.17 -14.77
N LYS A 396 1.61 -6.32 -14.51
CA LYS A 396 1.57 -4.97 -15.09
C LYS A 396 2.55 -4.06 -14.36
N GLU A 397 3.15 -3.11 -15.10
CA GLU A 397 3.91 -2.04 -14.47
C GLU A 397 2.96 -1.11 -13.71
N THR A 398 3.24 -0.86 -12.44
CA THR A 398 2.42 -0.01 -11.57
C THR A 398 3.20 1.19 -11.05
N ARG A 399 4.32 1.50 -11.69
CA ARG A 399 5.10 2.68 -11.35
C ARG A 399 4.20 3.91 -11.37
N PRO A 400 4.16 4.74 -10.31
CA PRO A 400 3.62 6.08 -10.44
C PRO A 400 4.49 6.83 -11.46
N ILE A 401 3.96 7.11 -12.64
CA ILE A 401 4.72 7.77 -13.70
C ILE A 401 5.19 9.14 -13.21
N TRP A 402 4.40 9.78 -12.29
CA TRP A 402 4.70 11.09 -11.74
C TRP A 402 4.39 11.16 -10.23
N PRO A 403 5.32 11.67 -9.41
CA PRO A 403 5.16 11.77 -7.95
C PRO A 403 3.94 12.60 -7.49
N PHE A 404 3.42 13.46 -8.38
CA PHE A 404 2.28 14.36 -8.15
C PHE A 404 0.97 13.86 -8.77
N PHE A 405 0.98 12.76 -9.52
CA PHE A 405 -0.18 12.27 -10.28
C PHE A 405 -1.41 12.03 -9.38
N ARG A 406 -1.19 11.49 -8.21
CA ARG A 406 -2.27 11.29 -7.24
C ARG A 406 -2.90 12.61 -6.78
N LEU A 407 -2.09 13.65 -6.60
CA LEU A 407 -2.60 14.97 -6.22
C LEU A 407 -3.39 15.61 -7.37
N VAL A 408 -3.03 15.33 -8.63
CA VAL A 408 -3.84 15.76 -9.79
C VAL A 408 -5.20 15.08 -9.74
N LEU A 409 -5.28 13.79 -9.44
CA LEU A 409 -6.57 13.09 -9.27
C LEU A 409 -7.36 13.64 -8.08
N ASP A 410 -6.72 13.92 -6.94
CA ASP A 410 -7.36 14.55 -5.78
C ASP A 410 -7.90 15.96 -6.13
N HIS A 411 -7.21 16.69 -7.02
CA HIS A 411 -7.67 17.97 -7.55
C HIS A 411 -8.91 17.82 -8.44
N VAL A 412 -8.91 16.84 -9.36
CA VAL A 412 -10.10 16.51 -10.17
C VAL A 412 -11.29 16.11 -9.30
N ASP A 413 -11.07 15.30 -8.25
CA ASP A 413 -12.12 14.94 -7.29
C ASP A 413 -12.70 16.15 -6.55
N THR A 414 -11.85 17.15 -6.27
CA THR A 414 -12.31 18.40 -5.67
C THR A 414 -13.21 19.18 -6.64
N MET A 415 -12.88 19.22 -7.93
CA MET A 415 -13.73 19.81 -8.97
C MET A 415 -15.07 19.07 -9.11
N GLN A 416 -15.04 17.74 -9.07
CA GLN A 416 -16.25 16.90 -9.10
C GLN A 416 -17.19 17.22 -7.93
N ARG A 417 -16.64 17.36 -6.72
CA ARG A 417 -17.42 17.74 -5.52
C ARG A 417 -18.01 19.14 -5.66
N ALA A 418 -17.24 20.10 -6.17
CA ALA A 418 -17.74 21.45 -6.43
C ALA A 418 -18.92 21.44 -7.40
N ALA A 419 -18.85 20.62 -8.47
CA ALA A 419 -19.93 20.51 -9.44
C ALA A 419 -21.17 19.80 -8.86
N VAL A 420 -20.99 18.80 -7.97
CA VAL A 420 -22.10 18.16 -7.23
C VAL A 420 -22.78 19.18 -6.31
N ALA A 421 -22.01 19.88 -5.48
CA ALA A 421 -22.53 20.88 -4.57
C ALA A 421 -23.24 22.03 -5.34
N TYR A 422 -22.69 22.46 -6.46
CA TYR A 422 -23.35 23.48 -7.28
C TYR A 422 -24.68 22.99 -7.87
N TRP A 423 -24.78 21.73 -8.29
CA TRP A 423 -26.03 21.12 -8.71
C TRP A 423 -27.07 21.12 -7.58
N GLU A 424 -26.68 20.73 -6.38
CA GLU A 424 -27.53 20.75 -5.18
C GLU A 424 -27.97 22.16 -4.80
N LEU A 425 -27.08 23.15 -4.96
CA LEU A 425 -27.40 24.58 -4.78
C LEU A 425 -28.53 25.02 -5.72
N VAL A 426 -28.41 24.69 -7.01
CA VAL A 426 -29.44 25.07 -8.01
C VAL A 426 -30.77 24.37 -7.69
N ASP A 427 -30.75 23.11 -7.26
CA ASP A 427 -31.97 22.38 -6.89
C ASP A 427 -32.60 22.92 -5.59
N ALA A 428 -31.84 23.27 -4.58
CA ALA A 428 -32.31 23.92 -3.35
C ALA A 428 -32.94 25.29 -3.67
N TYR A 429 -32.26 26.11 -4.48
CA TYR A 429 -32.76 27.39 -4.93
C TYR A 429 -34.06 27.23 -5.76
N ARG A 430 -34.13 26.22 -6.65
CA ARG A 430 -35.33 25.89 -7.43
C ARG A 430 -36.53 25.56 -6.52
N ARG A 431 -36.32 24.80 -5.46
CA ARG A 431 -37.34 24.46 -4.45
C ARG A 431 -37.76 25.65 -3.58
N GLY A 432 -37.08 26.79 -3.69
CA GLY A 432 -37.33 27.98 -2.88
C GLY A 432 -36.64 27.98 -1.51
N ASP A 433 -35.76 27.01 -1.25
CA ASP A 433 -34.95 26.92 0.00
C ASP A 433 -33.65 27.72 -0.18
N VAL A 434 -33.78 29.04 -0.05
CA VAL A 434 -32.67 29.97 -0.28
C VAL A 434 -31.64 29.86 0.83
N GLU A 435 -32.04 29.56 2.07
CA GLU A 435 -31.11 29.40 3.21
C GLU A 435 -30.22 28.18 3.02
N ASP A 436 -30.77 27.04 2.59
CA ASP A 436 -30.04 25.85 2.23
C ASP A 436 -29.09 26.12 1.06
N ALA A 437 -29.57 26.77 0.00
CA ALA A 437 -28.73 27.14 -1.15
C ALA A 437 -27.55 28.05 -0.77
N GLU A 438 -27.71 29.00 0.16
CA GLU A 438 -26.62 29.81 0.71
C GLU A 438 -25.63 28.97 1.54
N GLY A 439 -26.16 27.97 2.25
CA GLY A 439 -25.33 26.97 2.97
C GLY A 439 -24.42 26.22 2.00
N ILE A 440 -25.01 25.68 0.94
CA ILE A 440 -24.29 24.92 -0.09
C ILE A 440 -23.29 25.80 -0.86
N LEU A 441 -23.60 27.08 -1.09
CA LEU A 441 -22.63 28.00 -1.71
C LEU A 441 -21.33 28.11 -0.90
N ARG A 442 -21.41 28.05 0.44
CA ARG A 442 -20.21 28.02 1.30
C ARG A 442 -19.40 26.75 1.11
N GLU A 443 -20.05 25.60 0.87
CA GLU A 443 -19.36 24.35 0.56
C GLU A 443 -18.64 24.42 -0.79
N VAL A 444 -19.28 24.99 -1.83
CA VAL A 444 -18.62 25.24 -3.13
C VAL A 444 -17.38 26.11 -2.95
N LYS A 445 -17.45 27.15 -2.10
CA LYS A 445 -16.29 28.00 -1.77
C LYS A 445 -15.19 27.25 -1.04
N GLU A 446 -15.53 26.34 -0.13
CA GLU A 446 -14.53 25.50 0.53
C GLU A 446 -13.81 24.57 -0.46
N MET A 447 -14.53 24.05 -1.46
CA MET A 447 -13.92 23.23 -2.53
C MET A 447 -13.00 24.08 -3.42
N GLU A 448 -13.37 25.30 -3.75
CA GLU A 448 -12.48 26.23 -4.47
C GLU A 448 -11.19 26.51 -3.68
N HIS A 449 -11.28 26.84 -2.40
CA HIS A 449 -10.10 27.02 -1.55
C HIS A 449 -9.25 25.76 -1.38
N LEU A 450 -9.87 24.57 -1.40
CA LEU A 450 -9.14 23.30 -1.38
C LEU A 450 -8.41 23.06 -2.70
N GLY A 451 -9.04 23.41 -3.82
CA GLY A 451 -8.45 23.38 -5.15
C GLY A 451 -7.19 24.25 -5.23
N ASP A 452 -7.27 25.51 -4.79
CA ASP A 452 -6.13 26.42 -4.70
C ASP A 452 -4.94 25.83 -3.93
N LYS A 453 -5.20 25.20 -2.77
CA LYS A 453 -4.15 24.55 -1.97
C LYS A 453 -3.52 23.37 -2.69
N LEU A 454 -4.34 22.53 -3.32
CA LEU A 454 -3.85 21.38 -4.08
C LEU A 454 -3.03 21.84 -5.29
N LYS A 455 -3.47 22.86 -6.01
CA LYS A 455 -2.73 23.47 -7.11
C LYS A 455 -1.32 23.88 -6.68
N VAL A 456 -1.17 24.64 -5.60
CA VAL A 456 0.14 25.05 -5.10
C VAL A 456 1.02 23.84 -4.77
N GLU A 457 0.48 22.84 -4.05
CA GLU A 457 1.22 21.62 -3.70
C GLU A 457 1.63 20.82 -4.94
N ILE A 458 0.76 20.73 -5.95
CA ILE A 458 1.05 20.03 -7.21
C ILE A 458 2.14 20.75 -7.98
N LEU A 459 2.05 22.08 -8.12
CA LEU A 459 3.04 22.89 -8.84
C LEU A 459 4.42 22.77 -8.18
N ASP A 460 4.52 22.87 -6.86
CA ASP A 460 5.77 22.67 -6.13
C ASP A 460 6.39 21.31 -6.43
N ARG A 461 5.58 20.23 -6.51
CA ARG A 461 6.07 18.88 -6.82
C ARG A 461 6.42 18.70 -8.29
N ILE A 462 5.69 19.32 -9.21
CA ILE A 462 6.02 19.32 -10.64
C ILE A 462 7.38 19.94 -10.85
N TRP A 463 7.64 21.12 -10.27
CA TRP A 463 8.88 21.84 -10.44
C TRP A 463 10.06 21.22 -9.69
N ALA A 464 9.82 20.55 -8.57
CA ALA A 464 10.83 19.74 -7.87
C ALA A 464 11.12 18.40 -8.58
N SER A 465 10.28 17.97 -9.54
CA SER A 465 10.45 16.70 -10.26
C SER A 465 11.58 16.76 -11.28
N ARG A 466 12.07 15.57 -11.69
CA ARG A 466 13.07 15.43 -12.77
C ARG A 466 12.44 15.22 -14.15
N LEU A 467 11.18 15.59 -14.32
CA LEU A 467 10.51 15.51 -15.62
C LEU A 467 11.18 16.42 -16.65
N PRO A 468 11.12 16.06 -17.95
CA PRO A 468 11.46 16.99 -19.03
C PRO A 468 10.68 18.29 -18.91
N PHE A 469 11.29 19.40 -19.32
CA PHE A 469 10.66 20.72 -19.20
C PHE A 469 9.28 20.78 -19.88
N GLY A 470 9.15 20.18 -21.08
CA GLY A 470 7.89 20.14 -21.82
C GLY A 470 6.76 19.40 -21.05
N ASP A 471 7.08 18.29 -20.39
CA ASP A 471 6.09 17.55 -19.60
C ASP A 471 5.67 18.32 -18.34
N ARG A 472 6.63 19.03 -17.70
CA ARG A 472 6.30 19.92 -16.56
C ARG A 472 5.32 21.00 -16.97
N MET A 473 5.54 21.65 -18.10
CA MET A 473 4.64 22.69 -18.64
C MET A 473 3.24 22.14 -18.96
N ASP A 474 3.16 20.93 -19.51
CA ASP A 474 1.86 20.32 -19.82
C ASP A 474 1.05 20.06 -18.54
N PHE A 475 1.68 19.48 -17.50
CA PHE A 475 1.02 19.25 -16.22
C PHE A 475 0.66 20.53 -15.46
N GLU A 476 1.53 21.54 -15.50
CA GLU A 476 1.24 22.87 -14.97
C GLU A 476 -0.05 23.44 -15.60
N ARG A 477 -0.14 23.40 -16.93
CA ARG A 477 -1.33 23.87 -17.65
C ARG A 477 -2.59 23.08 -17.31
N ILE A 478 -2.50 21.73 -17.17
CA ILE A 478 -3.63 20.91 -16.73
C ILE A 478 -4.15 21.41 -15.37
N VAL A 479 -3.26 21.60 -14.42
CA VAL A 479 -3.60 21.98 -13.04
C VAL A 479 -4.17 23.40 -12.97
N GLU A 480 -3.58 24.35 -13.71
CA GLU A 480 -4.06 25.73 -13.80
C GLU A 480 -5.44 25.81 -14.45
N THR A 481 -5.66 25.01 -15.49
CA THR A 481 -6.95 24.97 -16.21
C THR A 481 -8.05 24.37 -15.34
N LEU A 482 -7.76 23.29 -14.59
CA LEU A 482 -8.71 22.65 -13.69
C LEU A 482 -9.15 23.56 -12.54
N ASP A 483 -8.22 24.32 -11.97
CA ASP A 483 -8.48 25.19 -10.83
C ASP A 483 -9.58 26.24 -11.09
N VAL A 484 -9.69 26.68 -12.33
CA VAL A 484 -10.70 27.68 -12.75
C VAL A 484 -12.13 27.13 -12.64
N ILE A 485 -12.35 25.81 -12.79
CA ILE A 485 -13.69 25.20 -12.82
C ILE A 485 -14.46 25.50 -11.53
N ALA A 486 -13.89 25.23 -10.35
CA ALA A 486 -14.54 25.47 -9.07
C ALA A 486 -14.81 26.97 -8.85
N SER A 487 -13.89 27.83 -9.25
CA SER A 487 -14.05 29.29 -9.17
C SER A 487 -15.21 29.77 -10.04
N ARG A 488 -15.39 29.22 -11.25
CA ARG A 488 -16.54 29.56 -12.13
C ARG A 488 -17.87 29.12 -11.53
N LEU A 489 -17.94 27.90 -10.98
CA LEU A 489 -19.13 27.40 -10.31
C LEU A 489 -19.50 28.22 -9.07
N TYR A 490 -18.50 28.60 -8.26
CA TYR A 490 -18.75 29.52 -7.14
C TYR A 490 -19.32 30.87 -7.59
N GLN A 491 -18.71 31.48 -8.63
CA GLN A 491 -19.18 32.73 -9.19
C GLN A 491 -20.61 32.62 -9.76
N ALA A 492 -20.93 31.51 -10.44
CA ALA A 492 -22.28 31.26 -10.95
C ALA A 492 -23.31 31.18 -9.80
N GLY A 493 -22.99 30.46 -8.73
CA GLY A 493 -23.85 30.36 -7.53
C GLY A 493 -24.04 31.69 -6.83
N GLU A 494 -22.96 32.47 -6.65
CA GLU A 494 -23.05 33.83 -6.10
C GLU A 494 -23.96 34.75 -6.94
N LYS A 495 -23.90 34.64 -8.26
CA LYS A 495 -24.75 35.41 -9.15
C LYS A 495 -26.23 34.97 -9.06
N LEU A 496 -26.49 33.66 -9.07
CA LEU A 496 -27.84 33.11 -8.99
C LEU A 496 -28.55 33.55 -7.69
N LEU A 497 -27.88 33.46 -6.55
CA LEU A 497 -28.45 33.83 -5.25
C LEU A 497 -28.64 35.33 -5.02
N ARG A 498 -28.10 36.18 -5.89
CA ARG A 498 -28.38 37.64 -5.85
C ARG A 498 -29.76 38.01 -6.40
N ARG A 499 -30.47 37.06 -7.02
CA ARG A 499 -31.84 37.27 -7.50
C ARG A 499 -32.84 36.64 -6.55
N ASN A 500 -34.04 37.27 -6.47
CA ASN A 500 -35.14 36.65 -5.74
C ASN A 500 -35.63 35.41 -6.50
N ARG A 501 -35.93 34.34 -5.81
CA ARG A 501 -36.40 33.09 -6.45
C ARG A 501 -37.60 33.31 -7.37
N GLY A 502 -38.55 34.16 -6.97
CA GLY A 502 -39.74 34.45 -7.76
C GLY A 502 -39.49 35.22 -9.07
N GLU A 503 -38.30 35.76 -9.29
CA GLU A 503 -37.90 36.48 -10.50
C GLU A 503 -37.25 35.55 -11.54
N VAL A 504 -36.92 34.28 -11.15
CA VAL A 504 -36.24 33.31 -12.00
C VAL A 504 -37.22 32.23 -12.46
N PRO A 505 -37.41 32.02 -13.78
CA PRO A 505 -38.33 31.02 -14.32
C PRO A 505 -37.91 29.59 -13.96
N ASP A 506 -38.87 28.71 -13.64
CA ASP A 506 -38.62 27.30 -13.32
C ASP A 506 -37.99 26.54 -14.51
N GLU A 507 -38.48 26.83 -15.73
CA GLU A 507 -38.00 26.24 -16.98
C GLU A 507 -36.48 26.50 -17.19
N PHE A 508 -36.02 27.70 -16.80
CA PHE A 508 -34.60 28.04 -16.84
C PHE A 508 -33.81 27.24 -15.82
N LEU A 509 -34.31 27.06 -14.59
CA LEU A 509 -33.63 26.29 -13.54
C LEU A 509 -33.57 24.81 -13.90
N ASP A 510 -34.59 24.27 -14.57
CA ASP A 510 -34.58 22.91 -15.08
C ASP A 510 -33.47 22.70 -16.13
N GLU A 511 -33.30 23.63 -17.06
CA GLU A 511 -32.28 23.57 -18.08
C GLU A 511 -30.86 23.81 -17.47
N LEU A 512 -30.76 24.70 -16.47
CA LEU A 512 -29.50 24.90 -15.73
C LEU A 512 -29.07 23.63 -14.98
N LEU A 513 -30.01 22.90 -14.36
CA LEU A 513 -29.74 21.60 -13.73
C LEU A 513 -29.25 20.56 -14.75
N ASN A 514 -29.83 20.58 -15.95
CA ASN A 514 -29.41 19.73 -17.06
C ASN A 514 -27.97 20.04 -17.48
N LEU A 515 -27.67 21.32 -17.69
CA LEU A 515 -26.33 21.80 -18.07
C LEU A 515 -25.28 21.41 -17.04
N VAL A 516 -25.56 21.59 -15.75
CA VAL A 516 -24.65 21.18 -14.66
C VAL A 516 -24.51 19.67 -14.59
N SER A 517 -25.56 18.90 -14.91
CA SER A 517 -25.47 17.42 -14.93
C SER A 517 -24.53 16.93 -16.03
N GLU A 518 -24.55 17.55 -17.21
CA GLU A 518 -23.60 17.25 -18.29
C GLU A 518 -22.17 17.63 -17.91
N LEU A 519 -21.96 18.78 -17.25
CA LEU A 519 -20.65 19.18 -16.73
C LEU A 519 -20.10 18.14 -15.71
N ARG A 520 -20.92 17.68 -14.77
CA ARG A 520 -20.56 16.63 -13.81
C ARG A 520 -20.14 15.34 -14.52
N ARG A 521 -20.88 14.94 -15.53
CA ARG A 521 -20.54 13.79 -16.38
C ARG A 521 -19.20 14.00 -17.09
N GLY A 522 -18.96 15.20 -17.62
CA GLY A 522 -17.70 15.57 -18.26
C GLY A 522 -16.50 15.44 -17.31
N ILE A 523 -16.62 15.94 -16.08
CA ILE A 523 -15.56 15.83 -15.06
C ILE A 523 -15.29 14.35 -14.70
N GLU A 524 -16.33 13.51 -14.62
CA GLU A 524 -16.18 12.08 -14.35
C GLU A 524 -15.45 11.36 -15.49
N VAL A 525 -15.76 11.68 -16.75
CA VAL A 525 -15.03 11.16 -17.92
C VAL A 525 -13.61 11.65 -17.94
N PHE A 526 -13.38 12.94 -17.63
CA PHE A 526 -12.04 13.52 -17.54
C PHE A 526 -11.18 12.86 -16.43
N LYS A 527 -11.77 12.53 -15.29
CA LYS A 527 -11.07 11.76 -14.26
C LYS A 527 -10.54 10.44 -14.81
N ARG A 528 -11.38 9.69 -15.55
CA ARG A 528 -10.97 8.44 -16.22
C ARG A 528 -9.92 8.69 -17.30
N ASP A 529 -9.98 9.81 -18.00
CA ASP A 529 -9.00 10.24 -19.00
C ASP A 529 -7.62 10.45 -18.36
N VAL A 530 -7.56 11.16 -17.24
CA VAL A 530 -6.32 11.33 -16.45
C VAL A 530 -5.80 9.98 -15.92
N GLU A 531 -6.67 9.13 -15.37
CA GLU A 531 -6.29 7.78 -14.90
C GLU A 531 -5.72 6.93 -16.05
N ALA A 532 -6.31 7.02 -17.24
CA ALA A 532 -5.90 6.28 -18.42
C ALA A 532 -4.52 6.70 -18.95
N LEU A 533 -4.04 7.91 -18.67
CA LEU A 533 -2.66 8.33 -18.97
C LEU A 533 -1.62 7.36 -18.41
N HIS A 534 -1.94 6.77 -17.25
CA HIS A 534 -1.05 5.83 -16.58
C HIS A 534 -1.17 4.41 -17.14
N GLU A 535 -2.39 3.98 -17.49
CA GLU A 535 -2.68 2.59 -17.82
C GLU A 535 -2.60 2.30 -19.32
N SER A 536 -3.11 3.19 -20.15
CA SER A 536 -3.20 3.03 -21.59
C SER A 536 -3.37 4.38 -22.29
N PRO A 537 -2.29 5.01 -22.77
CA PRO A 537 -2.38 6.26 -23.52
C PRO A 537 -3.35 6.21 -24.70
N ALA A 538 -3.47 5.05 -25.35
CA ALA A 538 -4.44 4.86 -26.44
C ALA A 538 -5.90 4.90 -25.96
N TYR A 539 -6.18 4.54 -24.71
CA TYR A 539 -7.51 4.64 -24.13
C TYR A 539 -7.80 6.07 -23.66
N ALA A 540 -6.81 6.78 -23.14
CA ALA A 540 -6.93 8.20 -22.83
C ALA A 540 -7.34 9.03 -24.05
N LEU A 541 -6.79 8.75 -25.25
CA LEU A 541 -7.21 9.42 -26.48
C LEU A 541 -8.70 9.28 -26.79
N LYS A 542 -9.32 8.12 -26.48
CA LYS A 542 -10.77 7.92 -26.67
C LYS A 542 -11.60 8.67 -25.64
N LEU A 543 -11.12 8.73 -24.39
CA LEU A 543 -11.81 9.45 -23.32
C LEU A 543 -11.78 10.98 -23.57
N ALA A 544 -10.66 11.49 -24.11
CA ALA A 544 -10.58 12.89 -24.51
C ALA A 544 -11.59 13.24 -25.65
N GLU A 545 -11.89 12.31 -26.56
CA GLU A 545 -12.95 12.48 -27.55
C GLU A 545 -14.34 12.49 -26.88
N GLU A 546 -14.57 11.62 -25.88
CA GLU A 546 -15.84 11.59 -25.12
C GLU A 546 -16.05 12.89 -24.34
N VAL A 547 -15.01 13.49 -23.73
CA VAL A 547 -15.10 14.81 -23.06
C VAL A 547 -15.52 15.89 -24.07
N ARG A 548 -14.97 15.87 -25.28
CA ARG A 548 -15.32 16.83 -26.35
C ARG A 548 -16.76 16.68 -26.85
N ASP A 549 -17.28 15.44 -26.89
CA ASP A 549 -18.68 15.21 -27.25
C ASP A 549 -19.63 15.70 -26.15
N ILE A 550 -19.23 15.61 -24.88
CA ILE A 550 -19.99 16.16 -23.75
C ILE A 550 -20.00 17.70 -23.79
N GLU A 551 -18.86 18.33 -24.10
CA GLU A 551 -18.80 19.78 -24.26
C GLU A 551 -19.77 20.28 -25.34
N ARG A 552 -19.87 19.61 -26.50
CA ARG A 552 -20.88 19.94 -27.52
C ARG A 552 -22.34 19.81 -27.02
N SER A 553 -22.58 18.83 -26.12
CA SER A 553 -23.90 18.71 -25.47
C SER A 553 -24.15 19.87 -24.52
N ILE A 554 -23.12 20.37 -23.83
CA ILE A 554 -23.17 21.54 -22.96
C ILE A 554 -23.42 22.81 -23.78
N ASP A 555 -22.74 23.00 -24.91
CA ASP A 555 -22.97 24.11 -25.83
C ASP A 555 -24.45 24.17 -26.27
N SER A 556 -25.01 23.02 -26.63
CA SER A 556 -26.41 22.92 -27.01
C SER A 556 -27.37 23.24 -25.87
N ALA A 557 -27.03 22.86 -24.62
CA ALA A 557 -27.81 23.21 -23.43
C ALA A 557 -27.67 24.70 -23.08
N THR A 558 -26.49 25.28 -23.27
CA THR A 558 -26.20 26.70 -23.13
C THR A 558 -27.10 27.53 -24.08
N GLU A 559 -27.14 27.16 -25.37
CA GLU A 559 -27.98 27.83 -26.37
C GLU A 559 -29.46 27.75 -26.00
N ARG A 560 -29.96 26.59 -25.51
CA ARG A 560 -31.35 26.47 -25.02
C ARG A 560 -31.60 27.35 -23.80
N SER A 561 -30.68 27.40 -22.85
CA SER A 561 -30.80 28.24 -21.65
C SER A 561 -30.86 29.74 -22.02
N LEU A 562 -30.02 30.18 -22.96
CA LEU A 562 -30.03 31.56 -23.45
C LEU A 562 -31.31 31.89 -24.16
N THR A 563 -31.84 31.02 -25.03
CA THR A 563 -33.12 31.21 -25.71
C THR A 563 -34.26 31.34 -24.70
N LEU A 564 -34.31 30.53 -23.64
CA LEU A 564 -35.34 30.61 -22.60
C LEU A 564 -35.35 31.95 -21.87
N ILE A 565 -34.20 32.53 -21.56
CA ILE A 565 -34.13 33.83 -20.90
C ILE A 565 -34.39 34.99 -21.88
N GLU A 566 -34.05 34.88 -23.18
CA GLU A 566 -34.41 35.85 -24.23
C GLU A 566 -35.90 35.87 -24.45
N ASP A 567 -36.55 34.73 -24.64
CA ASP A 567 -38.01 34.61 -24.75
C ASP A 567 -38.71 35.10 -23.48
N GLY A 568 -38.13 34.92 -22.30
CA GLY A 568 -38.63 35.44 -21.04
C GLY A 568 -38.62 36.97 -20.98
N LEU A 569 -37.53 37.58 -21.48
CA LEU A 569 -37.38 39.03 -21.56
C LEU A 569 -38.38 39.64 -22.59
N ASP A 570 -38.46 39.06 -23.78
CA ASP A 570 -39.35 39.53 -24.85
C ASP A 570 -40.83 39.40 -24.46
N ALA A 571 -41.17 38.37 -23.70
CA ALA A 571 -42.53 38.18 -23.16
C ALA A 571 -42.81 39.03 -21.90
N GLY A 572 -41.85 39.81 -21.41
CA GLY A 572 -41.97 40.61 -20.19
C GLY A 572 -42.12 39.80 -18.91
N ARG A 573 -41.72 38.51 -18.91
CA ARG A 573 -41.75 37.62 -17.74
C ARG A 573 -40.57 37.86 -16.82
N ILE A 574 -39.44 38.36 -17.35
CA ILE A 574 -38.26 38.79 -16.60
C ILE A 574 -37.86 40.20 -17.01
N ASP A 575 -37.21 40.93 -16.12
CA ASP A 575 -36.66 42.25 -16.44
C ASP A 575 -35.22 42.15 -17.02
N VAL A 576 -34.74 43.26 -17.57
CA VAL A 576 -33.40 43.34 -18.18
C VAL A 576 -32.30 43.00 -17.17
N VAL A 577 -32.48 43.34 -15.89
CA VAL A 577 -31.49 43.07 -14.85
C VAL A 577 -31.42 41.57 -14.58
N THR A 578 -32.56 40.90 -14.43
CA THR A 578 -32.66 39.46 -14.28
C THR A 578 -32.04 38.74 -15.48
N TYR A 579 -32.35 39.17 -16.71
CA TYR A 579 -31.75 38.63 -17.93
C TYR A 579 -30.23 38.69 -17.88
N ILE A 580 -29.62 39.83 -17.52
CA ILE A 580 -28.15 39.95 -17.43
C ILE A 580 -27.57 38.99 -16.39
N PHE A 581 -28.18 38.86 -15.21
CA PHE A 581 -27.73 37.98 -14.17
C PHE A 581 -27.81 36.49 -14.58
N LEU A 582 -28.91 36.07 -15.18
CA LEU A 582 -29.11 34.68 -15.62
C LEU A 582 -28.17 34.34 -16.77
N LYS A 583 -27.93 35.28 -17.71
CA LYS A 583 -26.94 35.12 -18.76
C LYS A 583 -25.53 34.91 -18.16
N GLU A 584 -25.13 35.75 -17.20
CA GLU A 584 -23.82 35.58 -16.52
C GLU A 584 -23.72 34.24 -15.78
N VAL A 585 -24.82 33.68 -15.23
CA VAL A 585 -24.82 32.35 -14.62
C VAL A 585 -24.52 31.28 -15.67
N VAL A 586 -25.21 31.32 -16.82
CA VAL A 586 -24.99 30.36 -17.92
C VAL A 586 -23.57 30.47 -18.46
N ASP A 587 -23.09 31.69 -18.75
CA ASP A 587 -21.74 31.95 -19.26
C ASP A 587 -20.67 31.38 -18.31
N LYS A 588 -20.88 31.42 -16.96
CA LYS A 588 -19.93 30.87 -15.99
C LYS A 588 -19.91 29.34 -15.99
N VAL A 589 -21.04 28.68 -16.18
CA VAL A 589 -21.10 27.21 -16.24
C VAL A 589 -20.51 26.71 -17.55
N GLU A 590 -20.76 27.41 -18.64
CA GLU A 590 -20.17 27.13 -19.95
C GLU A 590 -18.63 27.35 -19.92
N ASP A 591 -18.15 28.49 -19.38
CA ASP A 591 -16.71 28.70 -19.12
C ASP A 591 -16.08 27.48 -18.40
N ALA A 592 -16.76 26.93 -17.38
CA ALA A 592 -16.23 25.74 -16.64
C ALA A 592 -16.13 24.51 -17.54
N ALA A 593 -17.05 24.32 -18.49
CA ALA A 593 -16.99 23.21 -19.45
C ALA A 593 -15.87 23.40 -20.48
N ASP A 594 -15.65 24.62 -20.95
CA ASP A 594 -14.56 24.96 -21.84
C ASP A 594 -13.19 24.68 -21.21
N TYR A 595 -13.01 25.08 -19.94
CA TYR A 595 -11.78 24.75 -19.20
C TYR A 595 -11.60 23.25 -19.01
N LEU A 596 -12.67 22.48 -18.81
CA LEU A 596 -12.58 21.03 -18.72
C LEU A 596 -12.10 20.39 -20.03
N LYS A 597 -12.63 20.83 -21.16
CA LYS A 597 -12.22 20.42 -22.51
C LYS A 597 -10.76 20.79 -22.76
N ASP A 598 -10.36 22.03 -22.44
CA ASP A 598 -8.98 22.49 -22.60
C ASP A 598 -8.01 21.62 -21.78
N ALA A 599 -8.36 21.25 -20.55
CA ALA A 599 -7.57 20.32 -19.74
C ALA A 599 -7.47 18.93 -20.40
N SER A 600 -8.58 18.42 -20.97
CA SER A 600 -8.59 17.13 -21.67
C SER A 600 -7.77 17.17 -22.98
N ASP A 601 -7.78 18.29 -23.71
CA ASP A 601 -6.93 18.46 -24.90
C ASP A 601 -5.44 18.42 -24.53
N ILE A 602 -5.04 18.94 -23.37
CA ILE A 602 -3.65 18.81 -22.88
C ILE A 602 -3.35 17.36 -22.48
N VAL A 603 -4.27 16.66 -21.80
CA VAL A 603 -4.15 15.22 -21.49
C VAL A 603 -3.94 14.42 -22.77
N ARG A 604 -4.67 14.73 -23.84
CA ARG A 604 -4.51 14.13 -25.16
C ARG A 604 -3.09 14.36 -25.73
N ILE A 605 -2.55 15.57 -25.59
CA ILE A 605 -1.18 15.88 -26.05
C ILE A 605 -0.15 15.04 -25.26
N VAL A 606 -0.31 14.95 -23.95
CA VAL A 606 0.56 14.10 -23.09
C VAL A 606 0.46 12.63 -23.51
N SER A 607 -0.76 12.13 -23.77
CA SER A 607 -0.99 10.77 -24.27
C SER A 607 -0.24 10.48 -25.58
N LEU A 608 -0.28 11.41 -26.54
CA LEU A 608 0.43 11.27 -27.81
C LEU A 608 1.94 11.25 -27.64
N LYS A 609 2.50 12.04 -26.71
CA LYS A 609 3.95 12.07 -26.43
C LYS A 609 4.44 10.76 -25.80
N HIS A 610 3.59 10.04 -25.08
CA HIS A 610 3.95 8.84 -24.33
C HIS A 610 3.39 7.53 -24.93
N SER A 611 2.70 7.59 -26.08
CA SER A 611 2.17 6.43 -26.80
C SER A 611 3.17 5.76 -27.76
N THR A 612 4.38 6.31 -27.91
CA THR A 612 5.51 5.74 -28.63
C THR A 612 6.50 5.10 -27.68
#